data_2c83b97bea425f1329fcccd202db2a8d
#
_entry.id   2c83b97bea425f1329fcccd202db2a8d
#
_cell.length_a   1.000
_cell.length_b   1.000
_cell.length_c   1.000
_cell.angle_alpha   90.00
_cell.angle_beta   90.00
_cell.angle_gamma   90.00
#
_symmetry.space_group_name_H-M   'P 1'
#
loop_
_entity.id
_entity.type
_entity.pdbx_description
1 polymer ?
#
loop_
_entity_poly.entity_id
_entity_poly.type
_entity_poly.pdbx_seq_one_letter_code
_entity_poly.pdbx_strand_id
1 'polypeptide(L)'
;MIKIKITGSTGFVGVNLMKHLIAKSYQSESLNLRNPNWKSEIDFDSNAIIHLAGKAHDLKKSANESDYFDVNTKLTQELFDVFLESNCRDFIYFSSVKAVNDKTEHIVTEETIANPKTAYGLSKLQAEQYILSKTLPQEKRVFIIRPSMIHGPGNKGNLNLLYQLVSKSLPWPLGAFH
;
A
#
# COMPACT_ATOMS: atom_id res chain seq x y z
N MET A 1 10.97 6.77 -22.27
CA MET A 1 9.61 6.66 -21.64
C MET A 1 9.82 6.16 -20.21
N ILE A 2 9.08 6.70 -19.20
CA ILE A 2 9.26 6.27 -17.82
C ILE A 2 8.58 4.91 -17.64
N LYS A 3 9.35 3.91 -17.18
CA LYS A 3 8.91 2.54 -16.93
C LYS A 3 8.70 2.32 -15.43
N ILE A 4 7.53 1.83 -15.05
CA ILE A 4 7.10 1.69 -13.66
C ILE A 4 6.65 0.24 -13.40
N LYS A 5 7.26 -0.42 -12.43
CA LYS A 5 6.80 -1.73 -11.93
C LYS A 5 5.83 -1.53 -10.78
N ILE A 6 4.72 -2.26 -10.79
CA ILE A 6 3.66 -2.11 -9.80
C ILE A 6 3.32 -3.47 -9.20
N THR A 7 3.55 -3.62 -7.89
CA THR A 7 3.07 -4.79 -7.16
C THR A 7 1.63 -4.57 -6.70
N GLY A 8 0.86 -5.64 -6.54
CA GLY A 8 -0.55 -5.50 -6.14
C GLY A 8 -1.44 -4.83 -7.19
N SER A 9 -1.03 -4.87 -8.47
CA SER A 9 -1.71 -4.27 -9.63
C SER A 9 -3.16 -4.77 -9.83
N THR A 10 -3.51 -5.96 -9.31
CA THR A 10 -4.87 -6.54 -9.38
C THR A 10 -5.78 -6.11 -8.22
N GLY A 11 -5.22 -5.42 -7.22
CA GLY A 11 -5.99 -4.87 -6.11
C GLY A 11 -6.75 -3.60 -6.50
N PHE A 12 -7.63 -3.12 -5.60
CA PHE A 12 -8.45 -1.92 -5.84
C PHE A 12 -7.61 -0.70 -6.27
N VAL A 13 -6.56 -0.37 -5.51
CA VAL A 13 -5.69 0.77 -5.82
C VAL A 13 -4.89 0.49 -7.10
N GLY A 14 -4.34 -0.73 -7.24
CA GLY A 14 -3.51 -1.11 -8.37
C GLY A 14 -4.22 -1.00 -9.71
N VAL A 15 -5.44 -1.52 -9.82
CA VAL A 15 -6.24 -1.44 -11.06
C VAL A 15 -6.51 0.00 -11.47
N ASN A 16 -6.88 0.87 -10.52
CA ASN A 16 -7.15 2.28 -10.81
C ASN A 16 -5.87 3.04 -11.17
N LEU A 17 -4.77 2.76 -10.47
CA LEU A 17 -3.47 3.38 -10.75
C LEU A 17 -2.94 2.96 -12.12
N MET A 18 -2.99 1.68 -12.46
CA MET A 18 -2.56 1.17 -13.78
C MET A 18 -3.30 1.88 -14.91
N LYS A 19 -4.63 1.98 -14.81
CA LYS A 19 -5.45 2.71 -15.80
C LYS A 19 -5.02 4.17 -15.94
N HIS A 20 -4.79 4.83 -14.81
CA HIS A 20 -4.40 6.24 -14.79
C HIS A 20 -3.02 6.45 -15.43
N LEU A 21 -2.04 5.62 -15.08
CA LEU A 21 -0.68 5.71 -15.61
C LEU A 21 -0.64 5.46 -17.12
N ILE A 22 -1.38 4.46 -17.62
CA ILE A 22 -1.51 4.19 -19.06
C ILE A 22 -2.12 5.40 -19.77
N ALA A 23 -3.19 6.00 -19.23
CA ALA A 23 -3.81 7.19 -19.79
C ALA A 23 -2.86 8.41 -19.82
N LYS A 24 -1.84 8.43 -18.94
CA LYS A 24 -0.79 9.46 -18.89
C LYS A 24 0.46 9.07 -19.69
N SER A 25 0.39 8.03 -20.51
CA SER A 25 1.49 7.55 -21.36
C SER A 25 2.74 7.08 -20.60
N TYR A 26 2.57 6.64 -19.34
CA TYR A 26 3.62 5.90 -18.63
C TYR A 26 3.60 4.43 -19.05
N GLN A 27 4.77 3.84 -19.17
CA GLN A 27 4.90 2.38 -19.33
C GLN A 27 4.79 1.73 -17.95
N SER A 28 3.62 1.17 -17.64
CA SER A 28 3.37 0.54 -16.35
C SER A 28 3.18 -0.97 -16.52
N GLU A 29 3.88 -1.74 -15.70
CA GLU A 29 3.90 -3.21 -15.75
C GLU A 29 3.60 -3.79 -14.36
N SER A 30 2.86 -4.90 -14.34
CA SER A 30 2.58 -5.65 -13.12
C SER A 30 3.80 -6.45 -12.69
N LEU A 31 4.18 -6.35 -11.42
CA LEU A 31 5.15 -7.24 -10.77
C LEU A 31 4.41 -8.17 -9.81
N ASN A 32 4.33 -9.44 -10.17
CA ASN A 32 3.61 -10.44 -9.38
C ASN A 32 4.54 -11.13 -8.36
N LEU A 33 4.53 -10.66 -7.11
CA LEU A 33 5.37 -11.20 -6.04
C LEU A 33 5.00 -12.64 -5.60
N ARG A 34 3.92 -13.23 -6.12
CA ARG A 34 3.60 -14.65 -5.92
C ARG A 34 4.32 -15.57 -6.91
N ASN A 35 4.86 -15.02 -7.98
CA ASN A 35 5.73 -15.77 -8.87
C ASN A 35 7.07 -16.00 -8.15
N PRO A 36 7.56 -17.23 -7.96
CA PRO A 36 8.83 -17.47 -7.28
C PRO A 36 10.03 -16.81 -7.97
N ASN A 37 9.90 -16.51 -9.25
CA ASN A 37 10.95 -15.87 -10.06
C ASN A 37 10.79 -14.34 -10.18
N TRP A 38 9.93 -13.69 -9.39
CA TRP A 38 9.65 -12.27 -9.51
C TRP A 38 10.90 -11.37 -9.41
N LYS A 39 11.94 -11.83 -8.73
CA LYS A 39 13.19 -11.08 -8.58
C LYS A 39 13.88 -10.86 -9.92
N SER A 40 13.78 -11.82 -10.83
CA SER A 40 14.33 -11.68 -12.20
C SER A 40 13.46 -10.82 -13.14
N GLU A 41 12.21 -10.52 -12.73
CA GLU A 41 11.31 -9.64 -13.49
C GLU A 41 11.55 -8.14 -13.18
N ILE A 42 12.38 -7.82 -12.20
CA ILE A 42 12.80 -6.44 -11.94
C ILE A 42 13.91 -6.11 -12.94
N ASP A 43 13.50 -5.54 -14.07
CA ASP A 43 14.42 -5.10 -15.10
C ASP A 43 15.29 -3.95 -14.57
N PHE A 44 16.56 -3.97 -14.96
CA PHE A 44 17.49 -2.88 -14.69
C PHE A 44 17.08 -1.54 -15.33
N ASP A 45 16.09 -1.55 -16.24
CA ASP A 45 15.60 -0.38 -16.97
C ASP A 45 14.37 0.28 -16.32
N SER A 46 13.85 -0.24 -15.21
CA SER A 46 12.70 0.38 -14.54
C SER A 46 13.11 1.63 -13.77
N ASN A 47 12.35 2.71 -13.96
CA ASN A 47 12.62 3.98 -13.27
C ASN A 47 12.07 3.98 -11.83
N ALA A 48 10.92 3.31 -11.62
CA ALA A 48 10.24 3.30 -10.33
C ALA A 48 9.59 1.94 -10.02
N ILE A 49 9.53 1.61 -8.74
CA ILE A 49 8.72 0.53 -8.19
C ILE A 49 7.65 1.16 -7.28
N ILE A 50 6.36 0.85 -7.57
CA ILE A 50 5.24 1.22 -6.70
C ILE A 50 4.76 -0.05 -6.01
N HIS A 51 4.97 -0.11 -4.69
CA HIS A 51 4.63 -1.28 -3.89
C HIS A 51 3.27 -1.11 -3.21
N LEU A 52 2.24 -1.69 -3.86
CA LEU A 52 0.85 -1.71 -3.37
C LEU A 52 0.45 -3.08 -2.79
N ALA A 53 1.22 -4.13 -3.05
CA ALA A 53 0.92 -5.46 -2.52
C ALA A 53 0.92 -5.43 -1.00
N GLY A 54 -0.10 -6.02 -0.41
CA GLY A 54 -0.24 -6.11 1.03
C GLY A 54 -1.55 -6.80 1.42
N LYS A 55 -1.57 -7.37 2.63
CA LYS A 55 -2.75 -7.93 3.27
C LYS A 55 -3.35 -6.87 4.19
N ALA A 56 -4.52 -6.31 3.84
CA ALA A 56 -5.14 -5.20 4.58
C ALA A 56 -6.40 -5.60 5.34
N HIS A 57 -7.22 -6.51 4.80
CA HIS A 57 -8.51 -6.89 5.38
C HIS A 57 -8.67 -8.40 5.39
N ASP A 58 -8.98 -8.93 6.55
CA ASP A 58 -9.57 -10.25 6.69
C ASP A 58 -11.04 -10.10 7.08
N LEU A 59 -11.90 -9.99 6.07
CA LEU A 59 -13.36 -9.92 6.27
C LEU A 59 -13.92 -11.19 6.93
N LYS A 60 -13.18 -12.29 6.89
CA LYS A 60 -13.60 -13.59 7.44
C LYS A 60 -12.99 -13.90 8.80
N LYS A 61 -12.12 -13.02 9.35
CA LYS A 61 -11.37 -13.25 10.60
C LYS A 61 -10.63 -14.62 10.64
N SER A 62 -10.25 -15.14 9.47
CA SER A 62 -9.63 -16.45 9.29
C SER A 62 -8.11 -16.39 9.10
N ALA A 63 -7.55 -15.19 8.95
CA ALA A 63 -6.11 -15.01 8.78
C ALA A 63 -5.37 -15.15 10.11
N ASN A 64 -4.30 -15.92 10.10
CA ASN A 64 -3.33 -15.89 11.19
C ASN A 64 -2.62 -14.54 11.22
N GLU A 65 -2.27 -14.04 12.40
CA GLU A 65 -1.51 -12.81 12.53
C GLU A 65 -0.18 -12.87 11.79
N SER A 66 0.47 -14.05 11.75
CA SER A 66 1.70 -14.28 10.99
C SER A 66 1.59 -13.93 9.52
N ASP A 67 0.43 -14.14 8.90
CA ASP A 67 0.23 -13.84 7.46
C ASP A 67 0.41 -12.34 7.14
N TYR A 68 0.08 -11.46 8.10
CA TYR A 68 0.32 -10.03 7.92
C TYR A 68 1.81 -9.71 7.88
N PHE A 69 2.59 -10.35 8.75
CA PHE A 69 4.04 -10.14 8.80
C PHE A 69 4.74 -10.77 7.59
N ASP A 70 4.30 -11.94 7.14
CA ASP A 70 4.88 -12.58 5.96
C ASP A 70 4.65 -11.72 4.70
N VAL A 71 3.42 -11.21 4.50
CA VAL A 71 3.08 -10.45 3.31
C VAL A 71 3.50 -8.97 3.40
N ASN A 72 3.23 -8.30 4.53
CA ASN A 72 3.46 -6.85 4.62
C ASN A 72 4.87 -6.50 5.06
N THR A 73 5.54 -7.37 5.84
CA THR A 73 6.89 -7.10 6.33
C THR A 73 7.94 -7.83 5.51
N LYS A 74 7.98 -9.17 5.56
CA LYS A 74 9.06 -9.95 4.93
C LYS A 74 9.13 -9.73 3.42
N LEU A 75 7.99 -9.82 2.72
CA LEU A 75 7.97 -9.65 1.28
C LEU A 75 8.34 -8.21 0.87
N THR A 76 7.98 -7.20 1.69
CA THR A 76 8.41 -5.81 1.48
C THR A 76 9.92 -5.66 1.68
N GLN A 77 10.49 -6.32 2.69
CA GLN A 77 11.94 -6.33 2.94
C GLN A 77 12.68 -6.93 1.75
N GLU A 78 12.25 -8.11 1.29
CA GLU A 78 12.86 -8.76 0.11
C GLU A 78 12.78 -7.90 -1.14
N LEU A 79 11.63 -7.28 -1.40
CA LEU A 79 11.47 -6.39 -2.56
C LEU A 79 12.34 -5.16 -2.44
N PHE A 80 12.46 -4.61 -1.24
CA PHE A 80 13.30 -3.44 -1.01
C PHE A 80 14.80 -3.75 -1.16
N ASP A 81 15.25 -4.92 -0.70
CA ASP A 81 16.63 -5.35 -0.90
C ASP A 81 16.96 -5.49 -2.39
N VAL A 82 16.06 -6.10 -3.19
CA VAL A 82 16.23 -6.17 -4.64
C VAL A 82 16.20 -4.78 -5.29
N PHE A 83 15.35 -3.86 -4.81
CA PHE A 83 15.37 -2.47 -5.26
C PHE A 83 16.73 -1.82 -5.00
N LEU A 84 17.34 -2.03 -3.83
CA LEU A 84 18.65 -1.45 -3.51
C LEU A 84 19.76 -1.93 -4.45
N GLU A 85 19.69 -3.16 -4.93
CA GLU A 85 20.63 -3.76 -5.87
C GLU A 85 20.33 -3.42 -7.35
N SER A 86 19.12 -2.98 -7.67
CA SER A 86 18.70 -2.67 -9.04
C SER A 86 19.17 -1.28 -9.49
N ASN A 87 19.01 -0.95 -10.78
CA ASN A 87 19.21 0.41 -11.31
C ASN A 87 17.96 1.31 -11.13
N CYS A 88 16.90 0.78 -10.53
CA CYS A 88 15.69 1.53 -10.27
C CYS A 88 15.95 2.68 -9.28
N ARG A 89 15.49 3.89 -9.61
CA ARG A 89 15.76 5.08 -8.80
C ARG A 89 14.75 5.30 -7.69
N ASP A 90 13.48 5.06 -7.95
CA ASP A 90 12.39 5.47 -7.08
C ASP A 90 11.66 4.25 -6.49
N PHE A 91 11.50 4.22 -5.18
CA PHE A 91 10.68 3.23 -4.48
C PHE A 91 9.54 3.94 -3.74
N ILE A 92 8.30 3.66 -4.16
CA ILE A 92 7.10 4.23 -3.55
C ILE A 92 6.37 3.11 -2.79
N TYR A 93 6.39 3.19 -1.45
CA TYR A 93 5.74 2.22 -0.58
C TYR A 93 4.40 2.75 -0.07
N PHE A 94 3.34 2.00 -0.33
CA PHE A 94 2.03 2.26 0.23
C PHE A 94 1.88 1.57 1.58
N SER A 95 2.13 2.34 2.63
CA SER A 95 1.86 1.96 4.00
C SER A 95 0.39 2.24 4.38
N SER A 96 0.15 2.72 5.57
CA SER A 96 -1.17 3.08 6.08
C SER A 96 -1.04 4.02 7.27
N VAL A 97 -2.00 4.90 7.49
CA VAL A 97 -2.11 5.64 8.76
C VAL A 97 -2.18 4.69 9.96
N LYS A 98 -2.67 3.46 9.77
CA LYS A 98 -2.67 2.42 10.82
C LYS A 98 -1.29 1.93 11.24
N ALA A 99 -0.24 2.21 10.48
CA ALA A 99 1.14 2.02 10.92
C ALA A 99 1.51 2.99 12.05
N VAL A 100 0.82 4.13 12.14
CA VAL A 100 1.01 5.09 13.24
C VAL A 100 0.08 4.76 14.42
N ASN A 101 -1.22 4.64 14.16
CA ASN A 101 -2.19 4.32 15.19
C ASN A 101 -3.46 3.69 14.59
N ASP A 102 -4.06 2.73 15.28
CA ASP A 102 -5.30 2.07 14.86
C ASP A 102 -6.53 2.94 15.12
N LYS A 103 -6.51 3.69 16.21
CA LYS A 103 -7.54 4.65 16.64
C LYS A 103 -6.87 5.80 17.34
N THR A 104 -7.34 7.01 17.10
CA THR A 104 -6.85 8.19 17.79
C THR A 104 -8.00 9.18 18.01
N GLU A 105 -7.96 9.86 19.14
CA GLU A 105 -8.83 10.99 19.44
C GLU A 105 -8.18 12.32 19.02
N HIS A 106 -6.93 12.27 18.58
CA HIS A 106 -6.15 13.44 18.19
C HIS A 106 -5.79 13.39 16.70
N ILE A 107 -5.41 14.52 16.17
CA ILE A 107 -4.90 14.64 14.79
C ILE A 107 -3.56 13.89 14.71
N VAL A 108 -3.44 13.01 13.73
CA VAL A 108 -2.18 12.30 13.42
C VAL A 108 -1.39 13.14 12.42
N THR A 109 -0.15 13.42 12.76
CA THR A 109 0.84 14.11 11.91
C THR A 109 2.01 13.18 11.63
N GLU A 110 2.94 13.62 10.79
CA GLU A 110 4.18 12.90 10.49
C GLU A 110 5.07 12.71 11.74
N GLU A 111 4.94 13.59 12.73
CA GLU A 111 5.70 13.57 13.98
C GLU A 111 5.06 12.70 15.07
N THR A 112 3.84 12.20 14.82
CA THR A 112 3.14 11.35 15.79
C THR A 112 3.92 10.07 16.02
N ILE A 113 4.26 9.77 17.29
CA ILE A 113 4.95 8.53 17.65
C ILE A 113 4.06 7.34 17.33
N ALA A 114 4.56 6.44 16.51
CA ALA A 114 3.83 5.26 16.07
C ALA A 114 3.63 4.27 17.23
N ASN A 115 2.38 3.84 17.43
CA ASN A 115 2.00 2.86 18.46
C ASN A 115 0.81 2.01 18.01
N PRO A 116 0.89 1.32 16.85
CA PRO A 116 -0.17 0.45 16.40
C PRO A 116 -0.32 -0.77 17.32
N LYS A 117 -1.53 -1.31 17.41
CA LYS A 117 -1.85 -2.49 18.24
C LYS A 117 -2.30 -3.68 17.41
N THR A 118 -2.78 -3.43 16.18
CA THR A 118 -3.22 -4.52 15.30
C THR A 118 -2.04 -5.15 14.56
N ALA A 119 -2.13 -6.44 14.26
CA ALA A 119 -1.13 -7.15 13.46
C ALA A 119 -0.90 -6.46 12.10
N TYR A 120 -1.95 -5.90 11.49
CA TYR A 120 -1.85 -5.11 10.27
C TYR A 120 -1.01 -3.85 10.47
N GLY A 121 -1.34 -3.02 11.47
CA GLY A 121 -0.60 -1.79 11.75
C GLY A 121 0.87 -2.08 12.08
N LEU A 122 1.11 -3.07 12.96
CA LEU A 122 2.46 -3.51 13.35
C LEU A 122 3.27 -4.00 12.14
N SER A 123 2.67 -4.82 11.27
CA SER A 123 3.37 -5.33 10.08
C SER A 123 3.75 -4.22 9.10
N LYS A 124 2.88 -3.20 8.94
CA LYS A 124 3.18 -2.03 8.11
C LYS A 124 4.28 -1.18 8.74
N LEU A 125 4.21 -0.92 10.05
CA LEU A 125 5.25 -0.18 10.77
C LEU A 125 6.62 -0.86 10.68
N GLN A 126 6.69 -2.17 10.86
CA GLN A 126 7.95 -2.92 10.75
C GLN A 126 8.56 -2.82 9.35
N ALA A 127 7.72 -2.84 8.30
CA ALA A 127 8.19 -2.63 6.93
C ALA A 127 8.76 -1.22 6.73
N GLU A 128 8.10 -0.18 7.25
CA GLU A 128 8.61 1.19 7.21
C GLU A 128 9.95 1.32 7.95
N GLN A 129 10.04 0.77 9.15
CA GLN A 129 11.25 0.79 9.96
C GLN A 129 12.42 0.10 9.23
N TYR A 130 12.16 -1.03 8.56
CA TYR A 130 13.15 -1.70 7.76
C TYR A 130 13.65 -0.83 6.61
N ILE A 131 12.73 -0.24 5.83
CA ILE A 131 13.07 0.66 4.72
C ILE A 131 13.92 1.84 5.22
N LEU A 132 13.51 2.47 6.32
CA LEU A 132 14.20 3.63 6.89
C LEU A 132 15.55 3.29 7.56
N SER A 133 15.76 2.03 7.95
CA SER A 133 17.03 1.58 8.54
C SER A 133 18.15 1.40 7.52
N LYS A 134 17.84 1.35 6.23
CA LYS A 134 18.83 1.12 5.17
C LYS A 134 19.47 2.41 4.71
N THR A 135 20.77 2.35 4.48
CA THR A 135 21.49 3.42 3.81
C THR A 135 21.13 3.41 2.33
N LEU A 136 20.64 4.54 1.83
CA LEU A 136 20.29 4.66 0.41
C LEU A 136 21.50 5.10 -0.40
N PRO A 137 21.81 4.44 -1.54
CA PRO A 137 22.70 4.98 -2.54
C PRO A 137 22.24 6.38 -3.01
N GLN A 138 23.19 7.23 -3.39
CA GLN A 138 22.93 8.65 -3.71
C GLN A 138 21.85 8.84 -4.79
N GLU A 139 21.78 7.92 -5.75
CA GLU A 139 20.83 7.99 -6.88
C GLU A 139 19.43 7.47 -6.54
N LYS A 140 19.22 6.87 -5.35
CA LYS A 140 17.95 6.25 -4.99
C LYS A 140 17.11 7.15 -4.10
N ARG A 141 15.79 7.07 -4.28
CA ARG A 141 14.80 7.79 -3.48
C ARG A 141 13.71 6.85 -2.99
N VAL A 142 13.26 7.10 -1.78
CA VAL A 142 12.17 6.35 -1.15
C VAL A 142 11.06 7.30 -0.75
N PHE A 143 9.82 6.89 -1.02
CA PHE A 143 8.62 7.60 -0.63
C PHE A 143 7.73 6.62 0.15
N ILE A 144 7.41 6.93 1.40
CA ILE A 144 6.47 6.18 2.23
C ILE A 144 5.17 6.96 2.29
N ILE A 145 4.09 6.39 1.74
CA ILE A 145 2.77 7.00 1.71
C ILE A 145 1.89 6.31 2.74
N ARG A 146 1.34 7.05 3.69
CA ARG A 146 0.43 6.56 4.74
C ARG A 146 -1.00 7.04 4.47
N PRO A 147 -1.74 6.42 3.54
CA PRO A 147 -3.11 6.82 3.28
C PRO A 147 -4.01 6.51 4.47
N SER A 148 -4.95 7.40 4.76
CA SER A 148 -6.00 7.18 5.76
C SER A 148 -7.10 6.29 5.19
N MET A 149 -7.75 6.72 4.11
CA MET A 149 -8.79 5.99 3.42
C MET A 149 -8.73 6.30 1.93
N ILE A 150 -8.70 5.25 1.11
CA ILE A 150 -8.67 5.40 -0.35
C ILE A 150 -10.06 5.06 -0.89
N HIS A 151 -10.61 5.97 -1.69
CA HIS A 151 -11.92 5.83 -2.33
C HIS A 151 -11.77 5.82 -3.84
N GLY A 152 -12.79 5.28 -4.50
CA GLY A 152 -12.88 5.29 -5.94
C GLY A 152 -13.66 4.11 -6.51
N PRO A 153 -13.75 4.00 -7.85
CA PRO A 153 -14.47 2.94 -8.52
C PRO A 153 -13.93 1.55 -8.13
N GLY A 154 -14.84 0.65 -7.71
CA GLY A 154 -14.46 -0.71 -7.30
C GLY A 154 -14.05 -0.87 -5.83
N ASN A 155 -14.13 0.18 -5.02
CA ASN A 155 -13.92 0.06 -3.57
C ASN A 155 -15.00 -0.84 -2.95
N LYS A 156 -14.60 -1.76 -2.06
CA LYS A 156 -15.48 -2.68 -1.33
C LYS A 156 -15.70 -2.29 0.13
N GLY A 157 -15.22 -1.13 0.55
CA GLY A 157 -15.29 -0.68 1.95
C GLY A 157 -16.66 -0.12 2.35
N ASN A 158 -16.84 0.16 3.65
CA ASN A 158 -18.07 0.65 4.25
C ASN A 158 -18.59 1.95 3.63
N LEU A 159 -17.73 2.81 3.11
CA LEU A 159 -18.16 4.04 2.44
C LEU A 159 -18.98 3.77 1.18
N ASN A 160 -18.73 2.65 0.51
CA ASN A 160 -19.52 2.23 -0.64
C ASN A 160 -20.99 1.91 -0.25
N LEU A 161 -21.17 1.34 0.95
CA LEU A 161 -22.52 1.12 1.51
C LEU A 161 -23.23 2.45 1.79
N LEU A 162 -22.52 3.41 2.36
CA LEU A 162 -23.03 4.76 2.61
C LEU A 162 -23.39 5.47 1.29
N TYR A 163 -22.52 5.40 0.30
CA TYR A 163 -22.79 5.94 -1.04
C TYR A 163 -24.04 5.32 -1.67
N GLN A 164 -24.21 3.98 -1.56
CA GLN A 164 -25.40 3.30 -2.07
C GLN A 164 -26.69 3.71 -1.33
N LEU A 165 -26.63 3.96 -0.02
CA LEU A 165 -27.75 4.46 0.75
C LEU A 165 -28.16 5.87 0.27
N VAL A 166 -27.18 6.76 0.17
CA VAL A 166 -27.42 8.14 -0.28
C VAL A 166 -27.91 8.19 -1.73
N SER A 167 -27.32 7.41 -2.63
CA SER A 167 -27.72 7.37 -4.05
C SER A 167 -29.13 6.84 -4.27
N LYS A 168 -29.67 6.05 -3.32
CA LYS A 168 -31.06 5.57 -3.33
C LYS A 168 -32.01 6.50 -2.60
N SER A 169 -31.57 7.69 -2.18
CA SER A 169 -32.32 8.66 -1.41
C SER A 169 -32.98 8.06 -0.14
N LEU A 170 -32.33 7.04 0.44
CA LEU A 170 -32.81 6.47 1.69
C LEU A 170 -32.50 7.42 2.85
N PRO A 171 -33.37 7.54 3.86
CA PRO A 171 -33.11 8.36 5.03
C PRO A 171 -31.79 7.97 5.71
N TRP A 172 -31.03 8.98 6.11
CA TRP A 172 -29.76 8.76 6.81
C TRP A 172 -29.99 8.11 8.18
N PRO A 173 -29.58 6.84 8.38
CA PRO A 173 -29.93 6.11 9.60
C PRO A 173 -29.25 6.64 10.86
N LEU A 174 -28.22 7.49 10.69
CA LEU A 174 -27.45 8.08 11.80
C LEU A 174 -27.83 9.55 12.07
N GLY A 175 -28.86 10.08 11.42
CA GLY A 175 -29.27 11.48 11.60
C GLY A 175 -29.82 11.82 12.99
N ALA A 176 -30.06 10.81 13.83
CA ALA A 176 -30.52 10.99 15.22
C ALA A 176 -29.38 11.00 16.26
N PHE A 177 -28.13 10.80 15.84
CA PHE A 177 -26.97 10.90 16.72
C PHE A 177 -26.47 12.36 16.73
N HIS A 178 -26.60 12.98 17.86
CA HIS A 178 -26.05 14.31 18.18
C HIS A 178 -24.67 14.18 18.78
#